data_47108b4eb7936b1586eb16a73f40aa6a
#
_entry.id   47108b4eb7936b1586eb16a73f40aa6a
#
_cell.length_a   1.000
_cell.length_b   1.000
_cell.length_c   1.000
_cell.angle_alpha   90.00
_cell.angle_beta   90.00
_cell.angle_gamma   90.00
#
_symmetry.space_group_name_H-M   'P 1'
#
loop_
_entity.id
_entity.type
_entity.pdbx_description
1 polymer ?
#
loop_
_entity_poly.entity_id
_entity_poly.type
_entity_poly.pdbx_seq_one_letter_code
_entity_poly.pdbx_strand_id
1 'polypeptide(L)'
;MTVIRSEALTLEQLKAEHPTMTHLIISPGPGHPLKDSGISIPAIDYYAGKIPILGVCMGLQCITVNYGGIVDQAGEYVHGKTSPILHDGKGLFKGLQQGVAGTRYHSLAARINSLPDCLEVTSRTEGGIVMGLRHRDLVVESVQYHPESILSDEGKLMLANFLSWNAGKWSDLPDALTPAGSHVPHAASTLAPA
;
A
#
# COMPACT_ATOMS: atom_id res chain seq x y z
N MET A 1 -12.21 -11.97 -11.35
CA MET A 1 -12.11 -10.90 -10.32
C MET A 1 -13.50 -10.60 -9.79
N THR A 2 -13.68 -10.59 -8.47
CA THR A 2 -14.94 -10.23 -7.81
C THR A 2 -14.74 -8.94 -7.04
N VAL A 3 -15.69 -8.03 -7.12
CA VAL A 3 -15.66 -6.75 -6.38
C VAL A 3 -16.76 -6.79 -5.31
N ILE A 4 -16.38 -6.52 -4.06
CA ILE A 4 -17.26 -6.57 -2.91
C ILE A 4 -17.14 -5.23 -2.18
N ARG A 5 -18.27 -4.62 -1.84
CA ARG A 5 -18.27 -3.42 -0.97
C ARG A 5 -17.88 -3.82 0.45
N SER A 6 -17.06 -3.03 1.10
CA SER A 6 -16.50 -3.32 2.43
C SER A 6 -17.56 -3.56 3.53
N GLU A 7 -18.77 -3.09 3.31
CA GLU A 7 -19.91 -3.22 4.24
C GLU A 7 -20.91 -4.30 3.83
N ALA A 8 -20.71 -4.95 2.67
CA ALA A 8 -21.70 -5.90 2.12
C ALA A 8 -21.66 -7.27 2.77
N LEU A 9 -20.51 -7.68 3.28
CA LEU A 9 -20.30 -9.00 3.89
C LEU A 9 -19.60 -8.86 5.25
N THR A 10 -19.80 -9.83 6.10
CA THR A 10 -18.92 -10.08 7.24
C THR A 10 -17.67 -10.84 6.79
N LEU A 11 -16.63 -10.87 7.61
CA LEU A 11 -15.42 -11.66 7.31
C LEU A 11 -15.76 -13.16 7.13
N GLU A 12 -16.65 -13.71 7.95
CA GLU A 12 -17.03 -15.11 7.85
C GLU A 12 -17.78 -15.41 6.53
N GLN A 13 -18.66 -14.50 6.10
CA GLN A 13 -19.30 -14.62 4.78
C GLN A 13 -18.28 -14.52 3.65
N LEU A 14 -17.34 -13.57 3.72
CA LEU A 14 -16.25 -13.45 2.73
C LEU A 14 -15.46 -14.75 2.60
N LYS A 15 -15.11 -15.38 3.71
CA LYS A 15 -14.38 -16.66 3.74
C LYS A 15 -15.20 -17.79 3.14
N ALA A 16 -16.49 -17.84 3.46
CA ALA A 16 -17.38 -18.89 3.00
C ALA A 16 -17.71 -18.77 1.50
N GLU A 17 -17.93 -17.56 1.02
CA GLU A 17 -18.30 -17.30 -0.38
C GLU A 17 -17.11 -17.31 -1.34
N HIS A 18 -15.88 -17.03 -0.83
CA HIS A 18 -14.66 -16.94 -1.63
C HIS A 18 -13.51 -17.80 -1.08
N PRO A 19 -13.72 -19.13 -0.89
CA PRO A 19 -12.71 -20.01 -0.28
C PRO A 19 -11.46 -20.22 -1.14
N THR A 20 -11.52 -19.90 -2.43
CA THR A 20 -10.42 -20.07 -3.40
C THR A 20 -9.76 -18.74 -3.78
N MET A 21 -9.96 -17.69 -2.97
CA MET A 21 -9.36 -16.40 -3.22
C MET A 21 -7.82 -16.50 -3.19
N THR A 22 -7.16 -16.02 -4.24
CA THR A 22 -5.71 -16.08 -4.39
C THR A 22 -5.00 -14.75 -4.12
N HIS A 23 -5.72 -13.64 -4.23
CA HIS A 23 -5.20 -12.29 -4.03
C HIS A 23 -6.29 -11.42 -3.40
N LEU A 24 -5.89 -10.49 -2.56
CA LEU A 24 -6.79 -9.51 -1.96
C LEU A 24 -6.32 -8.09 -2.30
N ILE A 25 -7.21 -7.28 -2.85
CA ILE A 25 -6.97 -5.84 -3.05
C ILE A 25 -7.93 -5.07 -2.14
N ILE A 26 -7.38 -4.26 -1.25
CA ILE A 26 -8.15 -3.28 -0.47
C ILE A 26 -8.15 -1.97 -1.25
N SER A 27 -9.31 -1.65 -1.78
CA SER A 27 -9.53 -0.56 -2.73
C SER A 27 -9.57 0.81 -2.03
N PRO A 28 -9.45 1.91 -2.78
CA PRO A 28 -9.72 3.25 -2.26
C PRO A 28 -11.12 3.37 -1.67
N GLY A 29 -11.27 4.26 -0.69
CA GLY A 29 -12.54 4.60 -0.07
C GLY A 29 -12.48 5.95 0.64
N PRO A 30 -13.63 6.59 0.90
CA PRO A 30 -13.71 7.81 1.67
C PRO A 30 -13.61 7.56 3.17
N GLY A 31 -13.32 8.61 3.95
CA GLY A 31 -13.37 8.57 5.41
C GLY A 31 -12.03 8.20 6.06
N HIS A 32 -12.11 7.59 7.23
CA HIS A 32 -10.96 7.24 8.08
C HIS A 32 -10.89 5.72 8.27
N PRO A 33 -9.69 5.08 8.20
CA PRO A 33 -9.57 3.62 8.24
C PRO A 33 -10.17 2.96 9.50
N LEU A 34 -10.11 3.62 10.64
CA LEU A 34 -10.68 3.08 11.89
C LEU A 34 -12.21 3.17 12.00
N LYS A 35 -12.87 3.93 11.09
CA LYS A 35 -14.31 4.17 11.18
C LYS A 35 -15.08 3.68 9.96
N ASP A 36 -14.47 3.80 8.79
CA ASP A 36 -15.18 3.73 7.50
C ASP A 36 -14.65 2.59 6.60
N SER A 37 -13.82 1.68 7.13
CA SER A 37 -13.17 0.63 6.34
C SER A 37 -13.96 -0.69 6.25
N GLY A 38 -15.10 -0.81 6.94
CA GLY A 38 -15.89 -2.03 6.95
C GLY A 38 -15.08 -3.27 7.33
N ILE A 39 -15.13 -4.32 6.50
CA ILE A 39 -14.35 -5.56 6.72
C ILE A 39 -12.88 -5.47 6.30
N SER A 40 -12.40 -4.32 5.80
CA SER A 40 -11.05 -4.24 5.22
C SER A 40 -9.96 -4.61 6.23
N ILE A 41 -10.01 -4.03 7.44
CA ILE A 41 -9.02 -4.35 8.49
C ILE A 41 -9.13 -5.81 8.94
N PRO A 42 -10.29 -6.37 9.32
CA PRO A 42 -10.43 -7.80 9.60
C PRO A 42 -9.98 -8.73 8.47
N ALA A 43 -10.19 -8.33 7.21
CA ALA A 43 -9.74 -9.11 6.06
C ALA A 43 -8.21 -9.08 5.92
N ILE A 44 -7.56 -7.92 6.11
CA ILE A 44 -6.10 -7.81 6.14
C ILE A 44 -5.54 -8.73 7.22
N ASP A 45 -6.03 -8.61 8.46
CA ASP A 45 -5.56 -9.42 9.59
C ASP A 45 -5.70 -10.92 9.32
N TYR A 46 -6.82 -11.35 8.77
CA TYR A 46 -7.06 -12.76 8.50
C TYR A 46 -6.25 -13.31 7.33
N TYR A 47 -6.12 -12.56 6.22
CA TYR A 47 -5.48 -13.06 5.00
C TYR A 47 -3.98 -12.80 4.93
N ALA A 48 -3.43 -11.92 5.73
CA ALA A 48 -1.99 -11.67 5.81
C ALA A 48 -1.23 -12.96 6.12
N GLY A 49 -0.17 -13.23 5.35
CA GLY A 49 0.59 -14.47 5.44
C GLY A 49 -0.04 -15.69 4.77
N LYS A 50 -1.25 -15.58 4.21
CA LYS A 50 -1.93 -16.66 3.47
C LYS A 50 -1.94 -16.40 1.97
N ILE A 51 -2.25 -15.18 1.57
CA ILE A 51 -2.28 -14.73 0.17
C ILE A 51 -1.68 -13.33 0.05
N PRO A 52 -1.24 -12.92 -1.14
CA PRO A 52 -0.80 -11.55 -1.41
C PRO A 52 -1.91 -10.53 -1.15
N ILE A 53 -1.56 -9.41 -0.51
CA ILE A 53 -2.46 -8.30 -0.24
C ILE A 53 -1.88 -7.01 -0.82
N LEU A 54 -2.69 -6.29 -1.60
CA LEU A 54 -2.42 -4.94 -2.08
C LEU A 54 -3.38 -3.94 -1.43
N GLY A 55 -2.85 -2.90 -0.79
CA GLY A 55 -3.63 -1.78 -0.32
C GLY A 55 -3.49 -0.56 -1.24
N VAL A 56 -4.59 0.05 -1.65
CA VAL A 56 -4.59 1.28 -2.44
C VAL A 56 -5.32 2.39 -1.68
N CYS A 57 -4.68 3.53 -1.47
CA CYS A 57 -5.19 4.71 -0.78
C CYS A 57 -5.74 4.38 0.63
N MET A 58 -7.05 4.27 0.82
CA MET A 58 -7.64 3.76 2.07
C MET A 58 -7.05 2.39 2.46
N GLY A 59 -6.69 1.54 1.49
CA GLY A 59 -6.07 0.24 1.75
C GLY A 59 -4.69 0.34 2.40
N LEU A 60 -3.85 1.31 2.01
CA LEU A 60 -2.60 1.61 2.70
C LEU A 60 -2.86 2.06 4.14
N GLN A 61 -3.85 2.91 4.32
CA GLN A 61 -4.24 3.42 5.63
C GLN A 61 -4.76 2.30 6.54
N CYS A 62 -5.56 1.38 6.01
CA CYS A 62 -6.01 0.17 6.73
C CYS A 62 -4.83 -0.72 7.14
N ILE A 63 -3.87 -0.96 6.26
CA ILE A 63 -2.64 -1.70 6.56
C ILE A 63 -1.85 -0.99 7.67
N THR A 64 -1.67 0.33 7.56
CA THR A 64 -0.98 1.13 8.58
C THR A 64 -1.56 0.92 9.96
N VAL A 65 -2.89 1.09 10.12
CA VAL A 65 -3.54 0.98 11.42
C VAL A 65 -3.65 -0.47 11.92
N ASN A 66 -3.78 -1.44 11.00
CA ASN A 66 -3.81 -2.86 11.34
C ASN A 66 -2.53 -3.30 12.05
N TYR A 67 -1.40 -2.77 11.65
CA TYR A 67 -0.10 -3.09 12.27
C TYR A 67 0.33 -2.10 13.37
N GLY A 68 -0.57 -1.19 13.79
CA GLY A 68 -0.35 -0.30 14.94
C GLY A 68 0.28 1.06 14.60
N GLY A 69 0.41 1.39 13.32
CA GLY A 69 0.81 2.73 12.88
C GLY A 69 -0.34 3.74 12.99
N ILE A 70 -0.02 5.01 12.84
CA ILE A 70 -0.98 6.12 12.93
C ILE A 70 -1.21 6.69 11.52
N VAL A 71 -2.48 6.91 11.20
CA VAL A 71 -2.94 7.66 10.03
C VAL A 71 -3.44 9.01 10.50
N ASP A 72 -2.94 10.08 9.90
CA ASP A 72 -3.25 11.46 10.27
C ASP A 72 -3.23 12.36 9.03
N GLN A 73 -3.49 13.65 9.21
CA GLN A 73 -3.43 14.62 8.12
C GLN A 73 -2.04 14.61 7.46
N ALA A 74 -2.04 14.60 6.12
CA ALA A 74 -0.81 14.51 5.33
C ALA A 74 0.06 15.78 5.38
N GLY A 75 -0.44 16.86 5.99
CA GLY A 75 0.24 18.16 5.99
C GLY A 75 0.08 18.94 4.68
N GLU A 76 -0.47 18.33 3.66
CA GLU A 76 -0.85 18.96 2.39
C GLU A 76 -2.17 18.39 1.88
N TYR A 77 -2.90 19.18 1.12
CA TYR A 77 -4.14 18.75 0.47
C TYR A 77 -3.92 18.66 -1.04
N VAL A 78 -3.94 17.42 -1.56
CA VAL A 78 -3.78 17.15 -2.99
C VAL A 78 -4.97 16.36 -3.49
N HIS A 79 -5.68 16.88 -4.49
CA HIS A 79 -6.84 16.23 -5.07
C HIS A 79 -6.83 16.31 -6.59
N GLY A 80 -6.79 15.15 -7.25
CA GLY A 80 -6.83 15.05 -8.71
C GLY A 80 -5.55 15.53 -9.42
N LYS A 81 -4.42 15.62 -8.68
CA LYS A 81 -3.12 15.99 -9.24
C LYS A 81 -2.12 14.86 -9.09
N THR A 82 -1.15 14.82 -9.95
CA THR A 82 -0.02 13.89 -9.86
C THR A 82 1.13 14.48 -9.04
N SER A 83 1.89 13.59 -8.42
CA SER A 83 3.18 13.92 -7.80
C SER A 83 4.23 12.92 -8.27
N PRO A 84 5.50 13.31 -8.44
CA PRO A 84 6.59 12.37 -8.62
C PRO A 84 6.72 11.47 -7.39
N ILE A 85 6.80 10.16 -7.62
CA ILE A 85 6.94 9.15 -6.58
C ILE A 85 8.36 8.62 -6.57
N LEU A 86 9.07 8.86 -5.49
CA LEU A 86 10.39 8.28 -5.23
C LEU A 86 10.18 6.93 -4.55
N HIS A 87 10.78 5.86 -5.09
CA HIS A 87 10.54 4.50 -4.64
C HIS A 87 11.81 3.65 -4.56
N ASP A 88 11.74 2.49 -3.89
CA ASP A 88 12.87 1.59 -3.71
C ASP A 88 13.20 0.71 -4.94
N GLY A 89 12.36 0.72 -5.97
CA GLY A 89 12.50 -0.08 -7.19
C GLY A 89 12.20 -1.57 -7.01
N LYS A 90 11.57 -1.96 -5.89
CA LYS A 90 11.30 -3.36 -5.53
C LYS A 90 9.82 -3.63 -5.41
N GLY A 91 9.44 -4.90 -5.27
CA GLY A 91 8.05 -5.30 -5.10
C GLY A 91 7.15 -4.74 -6.19
N LEU A 92 6.17 -3.93 -5.82
CA LEU A 92 5.27 -3.24 -6.75
C LEU A 92 6.03 -2.36 -7.75
N PHE A 93 7.16 -1.77 -7.33
CA PHE A 93 7.93 -0.80 -8.12
C PHE A 93 9.00 -1.44 -9.01
N LYS A 94 9.06 -2.77 -9.06
CA LYS A 94 10.04 -3.47 -9.89
C LYS A 94 9.85 -3.13 -11.37
N GLY A 95 10.93 -2.62 -12.00
CA GLY A 95 10.93 -2.22 -13.41
C GLY A 95 10.37 -0.82 -13.68
N LEU A 96 9.86 -0.10 -12.68
CA LEU A 96 9.41 1.27 -12.82
C LEU A 96 10.58 2.27 -12.81
N GLN A 97 10.42 3.38 -13.53
CA GLN A 97 11.38 4.48 -13.48
C GLN A 97 11.17 5.33 -12.23
N GLN A 98 12.26 5.90 -11.68
CA GLN A 98 12.15 6.85 -10.57
C GLN A 98 11.36 8.10 -10.95
N GLY A 99 10.57 8.60 -10.00
CA GLY A 99 9.75 9.78 -10.23
C GLY A 99 8.49 9.50 -11.06
N VAL A 100 8.05 8.23 -11.16
CA VAL A 100 6.79 7.88 -11.80
C VAL A 100 5.65 8.74 -11.27
N ALA A 101 4.79 9.24 -12.15
CA ALA A 101 3.67 10.08 -11.76
C ALA A 101 2.59 9.26 -11.04
N GLY A 102 2.28 9.63 -9.80
CA GLY A 102 1.20 9.03 -9.01
C GLY A 102 0.05 10.01 -8.77
N THR A 103 -1.16 9.64 -9.17
CA THR A 103 -2.36 10.48 -8.96
C THR A 103 -2.81 10.41 -7.51
N ARG A 104 -3.09 11.58 -6.93
CA ARG A 104 -3.43 11.71 -5.51
C ARG A 104 -4.80 12.31 -5.30
N TYR A 105 -5.57 11.73 -4.34
CA TYR A 105 -6.90 12.18 -3.90
C TYR A 105 -7.03 12.14 -2.38
N HIS A 106 -5.92 12.28 -1.63
CA HIS A 106 -5.94 12.05 -0.19
C HIS A 106 -5.56 13.30 0.61
N SER A 107 -6.16 13.44 1.78
CA SER A 107 -5.80 14.39 2.83
C SER A 107 -5.16 13.70 4.05
N LEU A 108 -5.29 12.38 4.13
CA LEU A 108 -4.68 11.56 5.17
C LEU A 108 -3.50 10.77 4.61
N ALA A 109 -2.50 10.48 5.46
CA ALA A 109 -1.35 9.64 5.16
C ALA A 109 -0.86 8.90 6.40
N ALA A 110 -0.08 7.85 6.21
CA ALA A 110 0.64 7.19 7.28
C ALA A 110 1.70 8.12 7.88
N ARG A 111 1.70 8.26 9.20
CA ARG A 111 2.70 9.06 9.93
C ARG A 111 4.01 8.27 10.01
N ILE A 112 5.05 8.71 9.34
CA ILE A 112 6.32 7.98 9.20
C ILE A 112 6.93 7.58 10.56
N ASN A 113 6.92 8.48 11.55
CA ASN A 113 7.51 8.22 12.87
C ASN A 113 6.64 7.33 13.79
N SER A 114 5.50 6.84 13.31
CA SER A 114 4.62 5.92 14.03
C SER A 114 4.59 4.52 13.43
N LEU A 115 5.33 4.30 12.35
CA LEU A 115 5.33 3.00 11.68
C LEU A 115 6.02 1.96 12.57
N PRO A 116 5.40 0.79 12.75
CA PRO A 116 6.02 -0.32 13.49
C PRO A 116 7.17 -0.92 12.67
N ASP A 117 8.08 -1.62 13.35
CA ASP A 117 9.27 -2.23 12.73
C ASP A 117 8.96 -3.24 11.62
N CYS A 118 7.76 -3.85 11.65
CA CYS A 118 7.34 -4.80 10.61
C CYS A 118 6.97 -4.13 9.27
N LEU A 119 6.76 -2.82 9.25
CA LEU A 119 6.46 -2.06 8.04
C LEU A 119 7.67 -1.23 7.59
N GLU A 120 7.96 -1.25 6.31
CA GLU A 120 8.97 -0.39 5.69
C GLU A 120 8.36 0.54 4.65
N VAL A 121 8.93 1.74 4.55
CA VAL A 121 8.51 2.71 3.53
C VAL A 121 9.14 2.33 2.19
N THR A 122 8.31 2.06 1.20
CA THR A 122 8.73 1.68 -0.16
C THR A 122 8.71 2.86 -1.13
N SER A 123 7.90 3.87 -0.83
CA SER A 123 7.87 5.09 -1.64
C SER A 123 7.38 6.31 -0.86
N ARG A 124 7.74 7.50 -1.39
CA ARG A 124 7.37 8.79 -0.82
C ARG A 124 7.35 9.89 -1.88
N THR A 125 6.74 11.03 -1.56
CA THR A 125 6.92 12.27 -2.31
C THR A 125 8.28 12.89 -2.01
N GLU A 126 8.71 13.88 -2.82
CA GLU A 126 9.90 14.69 -2.50
C GLU A 126 9.78 15.39 -1.14
N GLY A 127 8.57 15.80 -0.74
CA GLY A 127 8.27 16.37 0.58
C GLY A 127 8.26 15.35 1.73
N GLY A 128 8.54 14.07 1.48
CA GLY A 128 8.68 13.02 2.49
C GLY A 128 7.38 12.36 2.94
N ILE A 129 6.24 12.68 2.32
CA ILE A 129 4.96 12.01 2.63
C ILE A 129 5.03 10.55 2.18
N VAL A 130 4.66 9.63 3.05
CA VAL A 130 4.62 8.20 2.77
C VAL A 130 3.63 7.91 1.64
N MET A 131 4.12 7.31 0.57
CA MET A 131 3.36 6.93 -0.62
C MET A 131 3.29 5.43 -0.85
N GLY A 132 4.05 4.63 -0.10
CA GLY A 132 4.01 3.18 -0.16
C GLY A 132 4.60 2.55 1.08
N LEU A 133 4.03 1.41 1.47
CA LEU A 133 4.46 0.58 2.59
C LEU A 133 4.50 -0.88 2.16
N ARG A 134 5.43 -1.63 2.73
CA ARG A 134 5.56 -3.09 2.61
C ARG A 134 5.75 -3.70 3.99
N HIS A 135 5.11 -4.84 4.24
CA HIS A 135 5.44 -5.67 5.38
C HIS A 135 6.73 -6.45 5.10
N ARG A 136 7.63 -6.53 6.07
CA ARG A 136 8.97 -7.13 5.88
C ARG A 136 8.94 -8.62 5.60
N ASP A 137 8.00 -9.36 6.20
CA ASP A 137 7.93 -10.82 6.11
C ASP A 137 6.75 -11.30 5.25
N LEU A 138 5.62 -10.56 5.29
CA LEU A 138 4.37 -10.98 4.65
C LEU A 138 4.22 -10.28 3.29
N VAL A 139 3.63 -10.97 2.32
CA VAL A 139 3.33 -10.38 1.00
C VAL A 139 2.14 -9.44 1.12
N VAL A 140 2.40 -8.33 1.81
CA VAL A 140 1.49 -7.21 2.02
C VAL A 140 2.21 -5.95 1.58
N GLU A 141 1.75 -5.33 0.51
CA GLU A 141 2.33 -4.08 -0.01
C GLU A 141 1.22 -3.10 -0.35
N SER A 142 1.52 -1.81 -0.34
CA SER A 142 0.48 -0.79 -0.50
C SER A 142 1.02 0.51 -1.05
N VAL A 143 0.10 1.29 -1.67
CA VAL A 143 0.37 2.64 -2.17
C VAL A 143 -0.71 3.62 -1.72
N GLN A 144 -0.32 4.88 -1.44
CA GLN A 144 -1.24 5.95 -1.04
C GLN A 144 -1.87 6.65 -2.25
N TYR A 145 -1.21 6.64 -3.39
CA TYR A 145 -1.73 7.18 -4.64
C TYR A 145 -2.54 6.12 -5.41
N HIS A 146 -3.09 6.51 -6.54
CA HIS A 146 -4.04 5.71 -7.32
C HIS A 146 -3.38 5.17 -8.61
N PRO A 147 -2.79 3.96 -8.60
CA PRO A 147 -2.17 3.37 -9.78
C PRO A 147 -3.20 3.04 -10.88
N GLU A 148 -4.47 2.90 -10.52
CA GLU A 148 -5.56 2.65 -11.45
C GLU A 148 -6.00 3.90 -12.24
N SER A 149 -5.58 5.10 -11.79
CA SER A 149 -5.93 6.37 -12.44
C SER A 149 -5.23 6.51 -13.79
N ILE A 150 -5.95 7.07 -14.77
CA ILE A 150 -5.41 7.32 -16.12
C ILE A 150 -4.21 8.29 -16.12
N LEU A 151 -4.10 9.12 -15.09
CA LEU A 151 -3.00 10.06 -14.92
C LEU A 151 -1.80 9.47 -14.15
N SER A 152 -1.89 8.22 -13.69
CA SER A 152 -0.79 7.51 -13.06
C SER A 152 0.00 6.75 -14.10
N ASP A 153 1.31 7.00 -14.15
CA ASP A 153 2.19 6.25 -15.02
C ASP A 153 2.40 4.83 -14.47
N GLU A 154 2.60 3.86 -15.39
CA GLU A 154 3.04 2.50 -15.06
C GLU A 154 2.11 1.70 -14.11
N GLY A 155 0.90 2.17 -13.84
CA GLY A 155 -0.04 1.48 -12.93
C GLY A 155 -0.35 0.05 -13.35
N LYS A 156 -0.38 -0.24 -14.66
CA LYS A 156 -0.56 -1.61 -15.17
C LYS A 156 0.61 -2.52 -14.83
N LEU A 157 1.85 -2.00 -14.89
CA LEU A 157 3.04 -2.76 -14.52
C LEU A 157 3.05 -3.06 -13.02
N MET A 158 2.66 -2.11 -12.19
CA MET A 158 2.49 -2.34 -10.74
C MET A 158 1.50 -3.45 -10.44
N LEU A 159 0.32 -3.43 -11.08
CA LEU A 159 -0.68 -4.48 -10.92
C LEU A 159 -0.18 -5.84 -11.46
N ALA A 160 0.56 -5.85 -12.56
CA ALA A 160 1.18 -7.07 -13.08
C ALA A 160 2.23 -7.63 -12.10
N ASN A 161 3.04 -6.78 -11.47
CA ASN A 161 3.97 -7.18 -10.42
C ASN A 161 3.21 -7.83 -9.25
N PHE A 162 2.15 -7.18 -8.75
CA PHE A 162 1.31 -7.74 -7.68
C PHE A 162 0.71 -9.10 -8.05
N LEU A 163 0.14 -9.23 -9.24
CA LEU A 163 -0.51 -10.46 -9.69
C LEU A 163 0.48 -11.61 -9.97
N SER A 164 1.77 -11.33 -10.06
CA SER A 164 2.81 -12.36 -10.18
C SER A 164 3.11 -13.08 -8.86
N TRP A 165 2.71 -12.53 -7.73
CA TRP A 165 2.92 -13.14 -6.42
C TRP A 165 1.88 -14.23 -6.17
N ASN A 166 2.30 -15.35 -5.56
CA ASN A 166 1.42 -16.50 -5.34
C ASN A 166 1.58 -17.13 -3.96
N ALA A 167 2.20 -16.42 -3.02
CA ALA A 167 2.39 -16.85 -1.64
C ALA A 167 2.07 -15.72 -0.65
N GLY A 168 1.82 -16.07 0.60
CA GLY A 168 1.51 -15.10 1.66
C GLY A 168 2.74 -14.53 2.36
N LYS A 169 3.93 -15.14 2.18
CA LYS A 169 5.19 -14.69 2.76
C LYS A 169 6.23 -14.50 1.67
N TRP A 170 7.11 -13.49 1.85
CA TRP A 170 8.19 -13.24 0.90
C TRP A 170 9.16 -14.41 0.80
N SER A 171 9.42 -15.12 1.92
CA SER A 171 10.26 -16.32 1.97
C SER A 171 9.78 -17.47 1.09
N ASP A 172 8.51 -17.49 0.75
CA ASP A 172 7.89 -18.58 -0.01
C ASP A 172 7.82 -18.26 -1.51
N LEU A 173 8.25 -17.05 -1.90
CA LEU A 173 8.35 -16.62 -3.29
C LEU A 173 9.75 -16.89 -3.86
N PRO A 174 9.88 -17.08 -5.19
CA PRO A 174 11.18 -17.10 -5.85
C PRO A 174 11.99 -15.82 -5.59
N ASP A 175 13.30 -15.91 -5.46
CA ASP A 175 14.21 -14.77 -5.20
C ASP A 175 13.98 -13.60 -6.17
N ALA A 176 13.67 -13.90 -7.42
CA ALA A 176 13.38 -12.88 -8.44
C ALA A 176 12.15 -12.02 -8.13
N LEU A 177 11.25 -12.48 -7.27
CA LEU A 177 10.04 -11.77 -6.84
C LEU A 177 10.17 -11.20 -5.43
N THR A 178 11.17 -11.63 -4.67
CA THR A 178 11.38 -11.22 -3.27
C THR A 178 12.07 -9.86 -3.22
N PRO A 179 11.53 -8.87 -2.49
CA PRO A 179 12.19 -7.58 -2.31
C PRO A 179 13.35 -7.72 -1.31
N ALA A 180 14.55 -8.08 -1.77
CA ALA A 180 15.71 -8.16 -0.90
C ALA A 180 16.15 -6.79 -0.41
N GLY A 181 16.24 -6.59 0.91
CA GLY A 181 16.80 -5.45 1.65
C GLY A 181 16.40 -4.07 1.08
N SER A 182 15.35 -3.46 1.60
CA SER A 182 14.89 -2.14 1.13
C SER A 182 15.65 -1.03 1.84
N HIS A 183 16.19 -0.12 1.06
CA HIS A 183 16.67 1.18 1.54
C HIS A 183 16.15 2.25 0.58
N VAL A 184 15.13 2.99 1.01
CA VAL A 184 14.73 4.22 0.31
C VAL A 184 15.72 5.30 0.72
N PRO A 185 16.49 5.90 -0.19
CA PRO A 185 17.44 6.94 0.18
C PRO A 185 16.72 8.06 0.95
N HIS A 186 17.20 8.39 2.14
CA HIS A 186 16.78 9.62 2.81
C HIS A 186 17.17 10.79 1.90
N ALA A 187 16.20 11.60 1.50
CA ALA A 187 16.54 12.96 1.06
C ALA A 187 17.23 13.62 2.25
N ALA A 188 18.48 14.06 2.06
CA ALA A 188 19.19 14.81 3.09
C ALA A 188 18.30 15.97 3.50
N SER A 189 17.94 16.02 4.79
CA SER A 189 17.25 17.14 5.40
C SER A 189 18.20 18.35 5.34
N THR A 190 18.08 19.17 4.31
CA THR A 190 18.66 20.50 4.29
C THR A 190 17.68 21.49 4.91
N LEU A 191 17.35 21.26 6.17
CA LEU A 191 16.85 22.33 7.03
C LEU A 191 18.07 22.90 7.74
N ALA A 192 18.62 23.98 7.18
CA ALA A 192 19.55 24.86 7.91
C ALA A 192 18.79 25.42 9.12
N PRO A 193 19.43 25.49 10.30
CA PRO A 193 18.84 26.15 11.44
C PRO A 193 18.75 27.67 11.18
N ALA A 194 17.56 28.23 11.48
CA ALA A 194 17.32 29.66 11.54
C ALA A 194 17.86 30.22 12.86
#